data_72b8e1c6a37b83e3e9823ae8b5412832
#
_entry.id   72b8e1c6a37b83e3e9823ae8b5412832
#
_cell.length_a   1.000
_cell.length_b   1.000
_cell.length_c   1.000
_cell.angle_alpha   90.00
_cell.angle_beta   90.00
_cell.angle_gamma   90.00
#
_symmetry.space_group_name_H-M   'P 1'
#
loop_
_entity.id
_entity.type
_entity.pdbx_description
1 polymer ?
#
loop_
_entity_poly.entity_id
_entity_poly.type
_entity_poly.pdbx_seq_one_letter_code
_entity_poly.pdbx_strand_id
1 'polypeptide(L)'
;SNNNLSLDVLKKSVDVAKSKFKPESVTFLNRASGDRTDITDSINNIFQENLRDSAVQKRLINDYLKDYDPTEEIAEKVLELNKKYSSVVEEDEEVARNINWRLKSVEWDNLFNYGEGNKINFENLNGVVGIFGKNFSGKSSIIDSLLYTLYNSTSKNNRKNLHLINQTKDDCRGKVEILVGHNVYEVERTSEKYEKKLHGNTTIEAKTDIEFSKNDEVVGENISLNGLSRNDTDKNIRKMFGTMDDFLFTSMASQLGSLMFISEGSTRRKEILAKFLDLEMFERKFRLAKEDASDLRGMLKRLEGTEYDEKIEEIQEKLTEIENETKNQEDSCREITGKIEDYQINVSD
;
A
#
# COMPACT_ATOMS: atom_id res chain seq x y z
N SER A 1 -29.97 -20.02 17.69
CA SER A 1 -29.12 -18.88 18.08
C SER A 1 -29.99 -17.81 18.71
N ASN A 2 -29.91 -17.64 20.02
CA ASN A 2 -30.64 -16.58 20.73
C ASN A 2 -29.79 -15.34 20.82
N ASN A 3 -30.23 -14.28 20.17
CA ASN A 3 -29.57 -12.98 20.15
C ASN A 3 -29.55 -12.20 21.50
N ASN A 4 -30.10 -12.81 22.58
CA ASN A 4 -30.31 -12.17 23.88
C ASN A 4 -29.55 -12.83 25.04
N LEU A 5 -28.51 -13.61 24.78
CA LEU A 5 -27.68 -14.15 25.85
C LEU A 5 -26.74 -13.03 26.38
N SER A 6 -26.91 -12.68 27.66
CA SER A 6 -26.02 -11.72 28.31
C SER A 6 -24.59 -12.26 28.35
N LEU A 7 -23.60 -11.35 28.29
CA LEU A 7 -22.18 -11.68 28.33
C LEU A 7 -21.80 -12.57 29.55
N ASP A 8 -22.51 -12.42 30.65
CA ASP A 8 -22.31 -13.19 31.88
C ASP A 8 -22.77 -14.66 31.75
N VAL A 9 -23.83 -14.90 30.98
CA VAL A 9 -24.30 -16.29 30.72
C VAL A 9 -23.32 -16.99 29.79
N LEU A 10 -22.76 -16.28 28.81
CA LEU A 10 -21.71 -16.78 27.92
C LEU A 10 -20.42 -17.09 28.69
N LYS A 11 -19.97 -16.21 29.59
CA LYS A 11 -18.81 -16.46 30.45
C LYS A 11 -19.00 -17.70 31.33
N LYS A 12 -20.13 -17.82 32.02
CA LYS A 12 -20.46 -19.01 32.84
C LYS A 12 -20.46 -20.29 32.02
N SER A 13 -21.04 -20.28 30.82
CA SER A 13 -21.04 -21.45 29.94
C SER A 13 -19.64 -21.87 29.51
N VAL A 14 -18.74 -20.92 29.30
CA VAL A 14 -17.34 -21.18 28.98
C VAL A 14 -16.56 -21.71 30.16
N ASP A 15 -16.79 -21.20 31.36
CA ASP A 15 -16.15 -21.72 32.58
C ASP A 15 -16.56 -23.16 32.86
N VAL A 16 -17.82 -23.50 32.63
CA VAL A 16 -18.32 -24.90 32.68
C VAL A 16 -17.65 -25.75 31.59
N ALA A 17 -17.52 -25.25 30.38
CA ALA A 17 -16.86 -25.99 29.31
C ALA A 17 -15.36 -26.17 29.59
N LYS A 18 -14.67 -25.15 30.09
CA LYS A 18 -13.26 -25.23 30.52
C LYS A 18 -13.06 -26.28 31.62
N SER A 19 -13.92 -26.30 32.61
CA SER A 19 -13.81 -27.27 33.71
C SER A 19 -14.05 -28.72 33.23
N LYS A 20 -14.96 -28.91 32.26
CA LYS A 20 -15.35 -30.23 31.75
C LYS A 20 -14.40 -30.79 30.70
N PHE A 21 -13.91 -29.97 29.79
CA PHE A 21 -13.11 -30.39 28.62
C PHE A 21 -11.62 -30.03 28.70
N LYS A 22 -11.22 -29.20 29.68
CA LYS A 22 -9.80 -28.75 29.88
C LYS A 22 -9.10 -28.38 28.59
N PRO A 23 -9.68 -27.51 27.73
CA PRO A 23 -9.04 -27.09 26.49
C PRO A 23 -7.80 -26.22 26.77
N GLU A 24 -6.78 -26.30 25.92
CA GLU A 24 -5.57 -25.47 26.03
C GLU A 24 -5.86 -23.98 25.82
N SER A 25 -6.81 -23.65 24.97
CA SER A 25 -7.26 -22.29 24.75
C SER A 25 -8.74 -22.23 24.38
N VAL A 26 -9.39 -21.12 24.73
CA VAL A 26 -10.79 -20.84 24.35
C VAL A 26 -10.87 -19.47 23.74
N THR A 27 -11.25 -19.41 22.47
CA THR A 27 -11.42 -18.16 21.74
C THR A 27 -12.92 -17.92 21.48
N PHE A 28 -13.39 -16.72 21.78
CA PHE A 28 -14.73 -16.28 21.44
C PHE A 28 -14.78 -15.71 20.04
N LEU A 29 -15.59 -16.33 19.19
CA LEU A 29 -15.97 -15.76 17.92
C LEU A 29 -17.36 -15.13 18.07
N ASN A 30 -17.42 -13.81 18.20
CA ASN A 30 -18.69 -13.10 18.15
C ASN A 30 -19.16 -13.03 16.68
N ARG A 31 -20.12 -13.91 16.35
CA ARG A 31 -20.82 -13.85 15.05
C ARG A 31 -22.02 -12.93 15.23
N ALA A 32 -21.81 -11.63 14.95
CA ALA A 32 -22.94 -10.71 14.81
C ALA A 32 -23.88 -11.24 13.73
N SER A 33 -25.13 -11.53 14.12
CA SER A 33 -26.19 -11.94 13.20
C SER A 33 -26.79 -10.69 12.55
N GLY A 34 -26.12 -10.13 11.54
CA GLY A 34 -26.79 -9.30 10.54
C GLY A 34 -27.25 -10.19 9.38
N ASP A 35 -28.27 -9.78 8.67
CA ASP A 35 -28.79 -10.50 7.50
C ASP A 35 -27.66 -10.87 6.55
N ARG A 36 -27.30 -12.15 6.57
CA ARG A 36 -26.10 -12.66 5.89
C ARG A 36 -26.27 -12.84 4.39
N THR A 37 -27.51 -12.95 3.92
CA THR A 37 -27.80 -13.15 2.50
C THR A 37 -27.44 -11.93 1.68
N ASP A 38 -27.87 -10.74 2.09
CA ASP A 38 -27.63 -9.50 1.34
C ASP A 38 -26.14 -9.08 1.38
N ILE A 39 -25.47 -9.31 2.51
CA ILE A 39 -24.03 -9.00 2.63
C ILE A 39 -23.18 -9.98 1.81
N THR A 40 -23.55 -11.26 1.78
CA THR A 40 -22.78 -12.27 1.04
C THR A 40 -22.92 -12.06 -0.47
N ASP A 41 -24.09 -11.74 -0.96
CA ASP A 41 -24.34 -11.47 -2.38
C ASP A 41 -23.70 -10.15 -2.82
N SER A 42 -23.74 -9.12 -1.98
CA SER A 42 -23.03 -7.84 -2.23
C SER A 42 -21.52 -8.03 -2.24
N ILE A 43 -20.96 -8.83 -1.32
CA ILE A 43 -19.53 -9.15 -1.29
C ILE A 43 -19.13 -9.96 -2.53
N ASN A 44 -19.89 -10.98 -2.91
CA ASN A 44 -19.61 -11.81 -4.06
C ASN A 44 -19.63 -10.98 -5.37
N ASN A 45 -20.53 -10.02 -5.48
CA ASN A 45 -20.59 -9.11 -6.62
C ASN A 45 -19.38 -8.19 -6.66
N ILE A 46 -18.95 -7.64 -5.52
CA ILE A 46 -17.75 -6.78 -5.41
C ILE A 46 -16.48 -7.56 -5.80
N PHE A 47 -16.37 -8.84 -5.45
CA PHE A 47 -15.22 -9.67 -5.81
C PHE A 47 -15.11 -10.00 -7.31
N GLN A 48 -16.20 -9.88 -8.05
CA GLN A 48 -16.22 -10.11 -9.51
C GLN A 48 -16.00 -8.83 -10.31
N GLU A 49 -16.10 -7.66 -9.68
CA GLU A 49 -15.94 -6.37 -10.33
C GLU A 49 -14.51 -5.86 -10.27
N ASN A 50 -14.09 -5.20 -11.33
CA ASN A 50 -12.82 -4.50 -11.34
C ASN A 50 -12.96 -3.18 -10.56
N LEU A 51 -12.49 -3.16 -9.32
CA LEU A 51 -12.56 -2.00 -8.43
C LEU A 51 -11.72 -0.80 -8.91
N ARG A 52 -10.87 -0.99 -9.93
CA ARG A 52 -10.12 0.09 -10.59
C ARG A 52 -10.93 0.79 -11.66
N ASP A 53 -12.00 0.16 -12.13
CA ASP A 53 -12.87 0.79 -13.11
C ASP A 53 -13.52 2.05 -12.54
N SER A 54 -13.32 3.15 -13.24
CA SER A 54 -13.89 4.46 -12.91
C SER A 54 -15.42 4.43 -12.79
N ALA A 55 -16.10 3.62 -13.62
CA ALA A 55 -17.56 3.48 -13.55
C ALA A 55 -18.01 2.75 -12.28
N VAL A 56 -17.27 1.69 -11.88
CA VAL A 56 -17.54 0.96 -10.63
C VAL A 56 -17.30 1.87 -9.42
N GLN A 57 -16.19 2.60 -9.39
CA GLN A 57 -15.89 3.54 -8.31
C GLN A 57 -16.95 4.64 -8.19
N LYS A 58 -17.37 5.22 -9.32
CA LYS A 58 -18.44 6.23 -9.36
C LYS A 58 -19.75 5.69 -8.79
N ARG A 59 -20.11 4.45 -9.14
CA ARG A 59 -21.31 3.80 -8.60
C ARG A 59 -21.21 3.62 -7.09
N LEU A 60 -20.10 3.05 -6.60
CA LEU A 60 -19.89 2.82 -5.16
C LEU A 60 -19.91 4.12 -4.36
N ILE A 61 -19.31 5.19 -4.87
CA ILE A 61 -19.31 6.52 -4.25
C ILE A 61 -20.74 7.06 -4.20
N ASN A 62 -21.47 6.99 -5.30
CA ASN A 62 -22.85 7.48 -5.35
C ASN A 62 -23.77 6.68 -4.41
N ASP A 63 -23.60 5.35 -4.34
CA ASP A 63 -24.38 4.52 -3.42
C ASP A 63 -24.11 4.88 -1.96
N TYR A 64 -22.84 5.13 -1.60
CA TYR A 64 -22.45 5.59 -0.26
C TYR A 64 -22.98 6.98 0.07
N LEU A 65 -22.96 7.90 -0.90
CA LEU A 65 -23.41 9.28 -0.70
C LEU A 65 -24.93 9.40 -0.54
N LYS A 66 -25.74 8.43 -1.00
CA LYS A 66 -27.19 8.42 -0.80
C LYS A 66 -27.60 8.55 0.67
N ASP A 67 -26.82 7.98 1.58
CA ASP A 67 -27.11 8.00 3.01
C ASP A 67 -26.91 9.40 3.64
N TYR A 68 -26.20 10.30 2.95
CA TYR A 68 -25.85 11.65 3.43
C TYR A 68 -26.61 12.78 2.74
N ASP A 69 -27.42 12.48 1.70
CA ASP A 69 -28.20 13.45 0.91
C ASP A 69 -27.39 14.71 0.51
N PRO A 70 -26.22 14.58 -0.13
CA PRO A 70 -25.37 15.70 -0.48
C PRO A 70 -25.97 16.52 -1.62
N THR A 71 -25.61 17.80 -1.69
CA THR A 71 -25.91 18.63 -2.87
C THR A 71 -25.17 18.10 -4.11
N GLU A 72 -25.71 18.35 -5.31
CA GLU A 72 -25.05 17.92 -6.57
C GLU A 72 -23.60 18.42 -6.66
N GLU A 73 -23.35 19.65 -6.24
CA GLU A 73 -22.00 20.25 -6.23
C GLU A 73 -21.02 19.47 -5.35
N ILE A 74 -21.45 19.01 -4.17
CA ILE A 74 -20.61 18.18 -3.28
C ILE A 74 -20.34 16.82 -3.90
N ALA A 75 -21.36 16.20 -4.50
CA ALA A 75 -21.21 14.90 -5.15
C ALA A 75 -20.23 14.95 -6.33
N GLU A 76 -20.32 15.99 -7.17
CA GLU A 76 -19.38 16.21 -8.28
C GLU A 76 -17.94 16.43 -7.76
N LYS A 77 -17.78 17.22 -6.71
CA LYS A 77 -16.46 17.49 -6.11
C LYS A 77 -15.82 16.24 -5.51
N VAL A 78 -16.60 15.35 -4.89
CA VAL A 78 -16.12 14.05 -4.40
C VAL A 78 -15.65 13.15 -5.54
N LEU A 79 -16.37 13.14 -6.67
CA LEU A 79 -15.96 12.38 -7.86
C LEU A 79 -14.68 12.94 -8.50
N GLU A 80 -14.54 14.25 -8.54
CA GLU A 80 -13.33 14.93 -9.03
C GLU A 80 -12.11 14.59 -8.15
N LEU A 81 -12.26 14.66 -6.82
CA LEU A 81 -11.22 14.27 -5.87
C LEU A 81 -10.86 12.79 -6.01
N ASN A 82 -11.85 11.90 -6.18
CA ASN A 82 -11.57 10.49 -6.42
C ASN A 82 -10.74 10.29 -7.69
N LYS A 83 -11.01 11.03 -8.76
CA LYS A 83 -10.25 10.97 -10.00
C LYS A 83 -8.81 11.48 -9.80
N LYS A 84 -8.64 12.62 -9.10
CA LYS A 84 -7.33 13.17 -8.72
C LYS A 84 -6.49 12.14 -7.95
N TYR A 85 -7.06 11.54 -6.90
CA TYR A 85 -6.32 10.56 -6.10
C TYR A 85 -6.10 9.24 -6.84
N SER A 86 -6.97 8.85 -7.78
CA SER A 86 -6.74 7.68 -8.62
C SER A 86 -5.49 7.83 -9.46
N SER A 87 -5.30 8.95 -10.14
CA SER A 87 -4.11 9.19 -10.98
C SER A 87 -2.83 9.19 -10.16
N VAL A 88 -2.82 9.81 -8.97
CA VAL A 88 -1.66 9.81 -8.08
C VAL A 88 -1.31 8.40 -7.60
N VAL A 89 -2.32 7.60 -7.23
CA VAL A 89 -2.10 6.23 -6.76
C VAL A 89 -1.61 5.32 -7.90
N GLU A 90 -2.11 5.50 -9.13
CA GLU A 90 -1.68 4.73 -10.31
C GLU A 90 -0.23 5.03 -10.71
N GLU A 91 0.20 6.29 -10.60
CA GLU A 91 1.60 6.68 -10.85
C GLU A 91 2.58 6.06 -9.84
N ASP A 92 2.16 5.92 -8.58
CA ASP A 92 2.98 5.39 -7.49
C ASP A 92 2.96 3.85 -7.38
N GLU A 93 2.22 3.15 -8.24
CA GLU A 93 2.07 1.70 -8.10
C GLU A 93 3.33 0.93 -8.47
N GLU A 94 3.90 0.28 -7.47
CA GLU A 94 5.06 -0.62 -7.63
C GLU A 94 4.69 -2.01 -8.17
N VAL A 95 3.42 -2.41 -8.13
CA VAL A 95 3.00 -3.79 -8.48
C VAL A 95 1.76 -3.80 -9.35
N ALA A 96 1.88 -4.29 -10.60
CA ALA A 96 0.74 -4.62 -11.43
C ALA A 96 0.12 -5.94 -10.94
N ARG A 97 -1.07 -5.88 -10.34
CA ARG A 97 -1.81 -7.06 -9.87
C ARG A 97 -2.74 -7.55 -10.99
N ASN A 98 -3.06 -8.83 -11.00
CA ASN A 98 -3.85 -9.55 -12.01
C ASN A 98 -3.11 -10.01 -13.29
N ILE A 99 -1.79 -10.17 -13.23
CA ILE A 99 -1.09 -10.85 -14.32
C ILE A 99 -1.08 -12.35 -14.05
N ASN A 100 -1.80 -13.10 -14.89
CA ASN A 100 -1.71 -14.56 -14.90
C ASN A 100 -0.40 -14.99 -15.53
N TRP A 101 0.52 -15.48 -14.72
CA TRP A 101 1.79 -15.99 -15.19
C TRP A 101 2.00 -17.45 -14.79
N ARG A 102 2.80 -18.15 -15.55
CA ARG A 102 3.18 -19.54 -15.29
C ARG A 102 4.68 -19.71 -15.42
N LEU A 103 5.28 -20.51 -14.53
CA LEU A 103 6.67 -20.91 -14.65
C LEU A 103 6.82 -21.80 -15.89
N LYS A 104 7.77 -21.45 -16.77
CA LYS A 104 8.19 -22.27 -17.92
C LYS A 104 9.38 -23.12 -17.54
N SER A 105 10.47 -22.50 -17.07
CA SER A 105 11.65 -23.22 -16.60
C SER A 105 12.36 -22.49 -15.48
N VAL A 106 13.13 -23.25 -14.69
CA VAL A 106 14.07 -22.75 -13.69
C VAL A 106 15.40 -23.45 -13.86
N GLU A 107 16.46 -22.67 -13.98
CA GLU A 107 17.85 -23.14 -14.06
C GLU A 107 18.66 -22.53 -12.91
N TRP A 108 19.59 -23.27 -12.36
CA TRP A 108 20.50 -22.75 -11.35
C TRP A 108 21.83 -23.47 -11.36
N ASP A 109 22.87 -22.69 -11.09
CA ASP A 109 24.25 -23.15 -11.01
C ASP A 109 24.85 -22.67 -9.69
N ASN A 110 25.57 -23.54 -9.00
CA ASN A 110 26.35 -23.24 -7.81
C ASN A 110 25.58 -22.58 -6.66
N LEU A 111 24.26 -22.78 -6.61
CA LEU A 111 23.43 -22.32 -5.51
C LEU A 111 23.32 -23.39 -4.42
N PHE A 112 23.54 -22.99 -3.18
CA PHE A 112 23.49 -23.86 -1.99
C PHE A 112 24.46 -25.06 -2.10
N ASN A 113 23.93 -26.28 -2.12
CA ASN A 113 24.71 -27.51 -2.27
C ASN A 113 24.75 -28.03 -3.71
N TYR A 114 24.16 -27.30 -4.64
CA TYR A 114 24.15 -27.68 -6.04
C TYR A 114 25.42 -27.25 -6.77
N GLY A 115 25.83 -28.02 -7.77
CA GLY A 115 26.82 -27.63 -8.75
C GLY A 115 26.17 -26.98 -9.96
N GLU A 116 26.75 -27.18 -11.11
CA GLU A 116 26.34 -26.62 -12.40
C GLU A 116 25.32 -27.51 -13.13
N GLY A 117 24.55 -26.91 -14.05
CA GLY A 117 23.69 -27.63 -15.01
C GLY A 117 22.36 -28.10 -14.42
N ASN A 118 21.84 -27.47 -13.38
CA ASN A 118 20.55 -27.85 -12.81
C ASN A 118 19.42 -27.13 -13.55
N LYS A 119 18.39 -27.90 -13.97
CA LYS A 119 17.24 -27.37 -14.71
C LYS A 119 15.97 -28.15 -14.38
N ILE A 120 14.87 -27.43 -14.20
CA ILE A 120 13.50 -27.98 -14.16
C ILE A 120 12.69 -27.29 -15.26
N ASN A 121 12.10 -28.08 -16.15
CA ASN A 121 11.13 -27.60 -17.14
C ASN A 121 9.72 -27.92 -16.63
N PHE A 122 8.94 -26.88 -16.31
CA PHE A 122 7.59 -27.00 -15.78
C PHE A 122 6.56 -27.32 -16.87
N GLU A 123 6.82 -27.02 -18.13
CA GLU A 123 5.91 -27.35 -19.24
C GLU A 123 5.71 -28.87 -19.40
N ASN A 124 6.69 -29.63 -18.99
CA ASN A 124 6.65 -31.10 -19.06
C ASN A 124 6.02 -31.74 -17.80
N LEU A 125 5.65 -30.91 -16.78
CA LEU A 125 5.10 -31.39 -15.52
C LEU A 125 3.59 -31.22 -15.51
N ASN A 126 2.86 -32.29 -15.31
CA ASN A 126 1.40 -32.28 -15.22
C ASN A 126 0.92 -32.94 -13.94
N GLY A 127 -0.11 -32.34 -13.31
CA GLY A 127 -0.68 -32.87 -12.08
C GLY A 127 0.21 -32.64 -10.85
N VAL A 128 0.18 -33.58 -9.91
CA VAL A 128 0.96 -33.51 -8.66
C VAL A 128 2.32 -34.18 -8.89
N VAL A 129 3.38 -33.40 -8.65
CA VAL A 129 4.77 -33.86 -8.79
C VAL A 129 5.43 -33.95 -7.44
N GLY A 130 6.01 -35.12 -7.11
CA GLY A 130 6.75 -35.37 -5.88
C GLY A 130 8.27 -35.26 -6.06
N ILE A 131 8.94 -34.53 -5.18
CA ILE A 131 10.41 -34.46 -5.10
C ILE A 131 10.88 -35.31 -3.92
N PHE A 132 11.58 -36.40 -4.21
CA PHE A 132 12.04 -37.36 -3.23
C PHE A 132 13.56 -37.27 -3.05
N GLY A 133 14.05 -37.51 -1.86
CA GLY A 133 15.47 -37.54 -1.55
C GLY A 133 15.73 -37.58 -0.04
N LYS A 134 16.96 -37.88 0.35
CA LYS A 134 17.41 -37.90 1.74
C LYS A 134 17.27 -36.50 2.38
N ASN A 135 17.23 -36.46 3.72
CA ASN A 135 17.32 -35.18 4.42
C ASN A 135 18.64 -34.49 4.07
N PHE A 136 18.62 -33.17 4.01
CA PHE A 136 19.76 -32.32 3.58
C PHE A 136 20.22 -32.48 2.12
N SER A 137 19.49 -33.22 1.26
CA SER A 137 19.85 -33.36 -0.16
C SER A 137 19.54 -32.13 -1.03
N GLY A 138 19.03 -31.05 -0.45
CA GLY A 138 18.76 -29.80 -1.18
C GLY A 138 17.35 -29.66 -1.73
N LYS A 139 16.38 -30.55 -1.40
CA LYS A 139 14.99 -30.47 -1.91
C LYS A 139 14.35 -29.08 -1.76
N SER A 140 14.47 -28.48 -0.57
CA SER A 140 13.94 -27.15 -0.31
C SER A 140 14.73 -26.05 -1.00
N SER A 141 16.01 -26.28 -1.29
CA SER A 141 16.86 -25.31 -1.98
C SER A 141 16.47 -25.07 -3.44
N ILE A 142 15.71 -25.98 -4.05
CA ILE A 142 15.13 -25.79 -5.39
C ILE A 142 14.20 -24.56 -5.39
N ILE A 143 13.33 -24.48 -4.39
CA ILE A 143 12.41 -23.34 -4.26
C ILE A 143 13.17 -22.09 -3.83
N ASP A 144 14.16 -22.22 -2.95
CA ASP A 144 15.02 -21.09 -2.56
C ASP A 144 15.84 -20.55 -3.74
N SER A 145 16.19 -21.39 -4.73
CA SER A 145 16.82 -20.93 -5.99
C SER A 145 15.88 -20.08 -6.84
N LEU A 146 14.61 -20.47 -6.92
CA LEU A 146 13.56 -19.68 -7.58
C LEU A 146 13.37 -18.33 -6.86
N LEU A 147 13.25 -18.34 -5.54
CA LEU A 147 13.06 -17.12 -4.73
C LEU A 147 14.29 -16.19 -4.82
N TYR A 148 15.49 -16.74 -4.81
CA TYR A 148 16.71 -15.96 -5.02
C TYR A 148 16.70 -15.27 -6.38
N THR A 149 16.37 -16.01 -7.45
CA THR A 149 16.39 -15.47 -8.80
C THR A 149 15.38 -14.35 -8.97
N LEU A 150 14.13 -14.54 -8.54
CA LEU A 150 13.07 -13.54 -8.71
C LEU A 150 13.17 -12.38 -7.72
N TYR A 151 13.43 -12.68 -6.44
CA TYR A 151 13.24 -11.71 -5.35
C TYR A 151 14.52 -11.38 -4.57
N ASN A 152 15.67 -11.96 -4.96
CA ASN A 152 16.92 -11.82 -4.20
C ASN A 152 16.77 -12.22 -2.72
N SER A 153 16.00 -13.26 -2.45
CA SER A 153 15.64 -13.68 -1.10
C SER A 153 15.51 -15.22 -1.02
N THR A 154 15.30 -15.75 0.16
CA THR A 154 15.05 -17.18 0.39
C THR A 154 13.86 -17.37 1.34
N SER A 155 13.29 -18.57 1.40
CA SER A 155 12.16 -18.88 2.29
C SER A 155 12.45 -18.61 3.77
N LYS A 156 13.71 -18.53 4.17
CA LYS A 156 14.17 -18.27 5.54
C LYS A 156 14.60 -16.83 5.79
N ASN A 157 14.51 -15.97 4.83
CA ASN A 157 14.66 -14.50 4.85
C ASN A 157 15.93 -13.89 5.47
N ASN A 158 16.93 -14.67 5.89
CA ASN A 158 18.07 -14.19 6.70
C ASN A 158 19.44 -14.51 6.12
N ARG A 159 19.56 -14.88 4.85
CA ARG A 159 20.85 -15.23 4.27
C ARG A 159 21.41 -14.10 3.42
N LYS A 160 22.65 -13.70 3.69
CA LYS A 160 23.43 -12.86 2.76
C LYS A 160 23.72 -13.67 1.50
N ASN A 161 23.76 -13.03 0.33
CA ASN A 161 24.03 -13.69 -0.95
C ASN A 161 25.33 -14.49 -0.93
N LEU A 162 26.34 -14.04 -0.19
CA LEU A 162 27.57 -14.80 0.05
C LEU A 162 27.33 -16.24 0.53
N HIS A 163 26.29 -16.45 1.35
CA HIS A 163 25.96 -17.78 1.90
C HIS A 163 25.05 -18.61 0.98
N LEU A 164 24.58 -18.04 -0.12
CA LEU A 164 23.81 -18.75 -1.15
C LEU A 164 24.74 -19.41 -2.17
N ILE A 165 25.91 -18.80 -2.40
CA ILE A 165 26.94 -19.36 -3.27
C ILE A 165 27.48 -20.64 -2.64
N ASN A 166 27.61 -21.69 -3.44
CA ASN A 166 28.22 -22.95 -2.99
C ASN A 166 29.59 -22.68 -2.37
N GLN A 167 29.87 -23.35 -1.27
CA GLN A 167 31.13 -23.10 -0.49
C GLN A 167 32.39 -23.34 -1.33
N THR A 168 32.33 -24.26 -2.29
CA THR A 168 33.48 -24.64 -3.15
C THR A 168 33.57 -23.84 -4.45
N LYS A 169 32.66 -22.86 -4.64
CA LYS A 169 32.55 -22.08 -5.87
C LYS A 169 32.62 -20.57 -5.54
N ASP A 170 33.01 -19.78 -6.52
CA ASP A 170 33.18 -18.33 -6.37
C ASP A 170 32.01 -17.53 -6.89
N ASP A 171 31.15 -18.17 -7.68
CA ASP A 171 29.96 -17.57 -8.29
C ASP A 171 28.74 -18.49 -8.17
N CYS A 172 27.58 -17.92 -8.40
CA CYS A 172 26.32 -18.65 -8.61
C CYS A 172 25.41 -17.92 -9.59
N ARG A 173 24.52 -18.68 -10.20
CA ARG A 173 23.57 -18.18 -11.19
C ARG A 173 22.20 -18.81 -10.94
N GLY A 174 21.16 -18.01 -11.10
CA GLY A 174 19.78 -18.46 -11.20
C GLY A 174 19.13 -17.85 -12.42
N LYS A 175 18.39 -18.64 -13.19
CA LYS A 175 17.64 -18.18 -14.36
C LYS A 175 16.22 -18.74 -14.30
N VAL A 176 15.24 -17.89 -14.55
CA VAL A 176 13.82 -18.25 -14.53
C VAL A 176 13.15 -17.74 -15.81
N GLU A 177 12.47 -18.63 -16.48
CA GLU A 177 11.59 -18.29 -17.61
C GLU A 177 10.12 -18.33 -17.16
N ILE A 178 9.38 -17.27 -17.45
CA ILE A 178 7.99 -17.08 -17.05
C ILE A 178 7.16 -16.75 -18.28
N LEU A 179 6.05 -17.46 -18.45
CA LEU A 179 5.10 -17.25 -19.53
C LEU A 179 3.96 -16.34 -19.05
N VAL A 180 3.74 -15.23 -19.77
CA VAL A 180 2.61 -14.32 -19.59
C VAL A 180 1.92 -14.11 -20.92
N GLY A 181 0.74 -14.71 -21.10
CA GLY A 181 0.07 -14.74 -22.42
C GLY A 181 0.92 -15.49 -23.45
N HIS A 182 1.37 -14.81 -24.49
CA HIS A 182 2.24 -15.33 -25.54
C HIS A 182 3.71 -14.89 -25.39
N ASN A 183 4.04 -14.14 -24.33
CA ASN A 183 5.38 -13.62 -24.14
C ASN A 183 6.13 -14.43 -23.08
N VAL A 184 7.40 -14.69 -23.33
CA VAL A 184 8.31 -15.29 -22.36
C VAL A 184 9.16 -14.20 -21.73
N TYR A 185 9.10 -14.12 -20.42
CA TYR A 185 9.94 -13.24 -19.62
C TYR A 185 11.06 -14.04 -19.00
N GLU A 186 12.27 -13.51 -19.07
CA GLU A 186 13.47 -14.13 -18.55
C GLU A 186 14.07 -13.24 -17.46
N VAL A 187 14.32 -13.83 -16.29
CA VAL A 187 15.04 -13.20 -15.20
C VAL A 187 16.28 -14.03 -14.93
N GLU A 188 17.44 -13.41 -15.02
CA GLU A 188 18.71 -14.02 -14.67
C GLU A 188 19.40 -13.21 -13.55
N ARG A 189 19.80 -13.90 -12.49
CA ARG A 189 20.51 -13.29 -11.36
C ARG A 189 21.79 -14.05 -11.10
N THR A 190 22.89 -13.29 -11.00
CA THR A 190 24.21 -13.83 -10.70
C THR A 190 24.75 -13.21 -9.41
N SER A 191 25.54 -13.96 -8.66
CA SER A 191 26.30 -13.43 -7.55
C SER A 191 27.72 -13.97 -7.58
N GLU A 192 28.71 -13.10 -7.37
CA GLU A 192 30.14 -13.41 -7.34
C GLU A 192 30.75 -13.00 -6.01
N LYS A 193 31.66 -13.83 -5.48
CA LYS A 193 32.48 -13.50 -4.32
C LYS A 193 33.56 -12.50 -4.73
N TYR A 194 33.77 -11.48 -3.93
CA TYR A 194 34.89 -10.55 -4.10
C TYR A 194 35.51 -10.18 -2.76
N GLU A 195 36.80 -9.85 -2.82
CA GLU A 195 37.52 -9.37 -1.65
C GLU A 195 37.33 -7.87 -1.46
N LYS A 196 36.86 -7.48 -0.29
CA LYS A 196 36.73 -6.09 0.12
C LYS A 196 37.76 -5.77 1.20
N LYS A 197 38.63 -4.83 0.92
CA LYS A 197 39.62 -4.33 1.88
C LYS A 197 39.05 -3.09 2.60
N LEU A 198 38.87 -3.18 3.89
CA LEU A 198 38.39 -2.08 4.74
C LEU A 198 39.31 -1.97 5.97
N HIS A 199 39.93 -0.80 6.15
CA HIS A 199 40.80 -0.50 7.29
C HIS A 199 41.86 -1.59 7.59
N GLY A 200 42.48 -2.17 6.55
CA GLY A 200 43.51 -3.19 6.69
C GLY A 200 43.00 -4.64 6.87
N ASN A 201 41.70 -4.82 7.01
CA ASN A 201 41.08 -6.15 7.07
C ASN A 201 40.50 -6.51 5.69
N THR A 202 40.76 -7.73 5.22
CA THR A 202 40.18 -8.29 4.01
C THR A 202 38.93 -9.09 4.41
N THR A 203 37.78 -8.73 3.87
CA THR A 203 36.53 -9.48 4.04
C THR A 203 36.04 -9.97 2.67
N ILE A 204 35.43 -11.14 2.63
CA ILE A 204 34.78 -11.67 1.42
C ILE A 204 33.32 -11.25 1.46
N GLU A 205 32.87 -10.57 0.41
CA GLU A 205 31.46 -10.18 0.19
C GLU A 205 30.97 -10.76 -1.14
N ALA A 206 29.67 -10.69 -1.40
CA ALA A 206 29.08 -11.07 -2.68
C ALA A 206 28.51 -9.83 -3.40
N LYS A 207 28.87 -9.68 -4.66
CA LYS A 207 28.25 -8.73 -5.58
C LYS A 207 27.17 -9.49 -6.37
N THR A 208 26.00 -8.88 -6.52
CA THR A 208 24.87 -9.48 -7.23
C THR A 208 24.49 -8.58 -8.38
N ASP A 209 24.34 -9.17 -9.57
CA ASP A 209 23.82 -8.53 -10.77
C ASP A 209 22.52 -9.20 -11.21
N ILE A 210 21.71 -8.51 -12.01
CA ILE A 210 20.42 -9.00 -12.49
C ILE A 210 20.15 -8.52 -13.90
N GLU A 211 19.59 -9.42 -14.69
CA GLU A 211 19.07 -9.13 -16.03
C GLU A 211 17.60 -9.53 -16.12
N PHE A 212 16.81 -8.67 -16.71
CA PHE A 212 15.38 -8.90 -16.95
C PHE A 212 15.05 -8.55 -18.39
N SER A 213 14.49 -9.49 -19.12
CA SER A 213 14.13 -9.33 -20.52
C SER A 213 12.79 -9.98 -20.85
N LYS A 214 12.22 -9.54 -21.96
CA LYS A 214 11.00 -10.09 -22.56
C LYS A 214 11.36 -10.60 -23.94
N ASN A 215 11.06 -11.85 -24.20
CA ASN A 215 11.13 -12.43 -25.56
C ASN A 215 9.70 -12.58 -26.09
N ASP A 216 9.43 -11.91 -27.19
CA ASP A 216 8.17 -12.05 -27.93
C ASP A 216 8.30 -13.19 -28.91
N GLU A 217 7.65 -14.34 -28.64
CA GLU A 217 7.73 -15.53 -29.48
C GLU A 217 7.14 -15.31 -30.89
N VAL A 218 6.28 -14.29 -31.05
CA VAL A 218 5.64 -13.98 -32.34
C VAL A 218 6.54 -13.14 -33.24
N VAL A 219 7.22 -12.16 -32.64
CA VAL A 219 8.07 -11.20 -33.37
C VAL A 219 9.54 -11.62 -33.36
N GLY A 220 9.94 -12.47 -32.40
CA GLY A 220 11.32 -12.93 -32.25
C GLY A 220 12.29 -11.87 -31.72
N GLU A 221 11.77 -10.81 -31.10
CA GLU A 221 12.58 -9.75 -30.52
C GLU A 221 12.78 -9.97 -28.99
N ASN A 222 14.03 -9.81 -28.57
CA ASN A 222 14.37 -9.79 -27.13
C ASN A 222 14.50 -8.36 -26.65
N ILE A 223 13.60 -7.93 -25.79
CA ILE A 223 13.52 -6.57 -25.27
C ILE A 223 14.03 -6.57 -23.83
N SER A 224 15.07 -5.78 -23.57
CA SER A 224 15.55 -5.57 -22.19
C SER A 224 14.55 -4.74 -21.40
N LEU A 225 14.22 -5.20 -20.20
CA LEU A 225 13.37 -4.55 -19.21
C LEU A 225 14.17 -4.09 -17.97
N ASN A 226 15.48 -4.05 -18.10
CA ASN A 226 16.37 -3.56 -17.05
C ASN A 226 16.05 -2.10 -16.72
N GLY A 227 16.09 -1.75 -15.42
CA GLY A 227 16.06 -0.36 -14.98
C GLY A 227 17.44 0.28 -15.05
N LEU A 228 17.55 1.54 -14.65
CA LEU A 228 18.81 2.28 -14.58
C LEU A 228 19.78 1.71 -13.54
N SER A 229 19.26 1.02 -12.55
CA SER A 229 20.01 0.34 -11.51
C SER A 229 19.44 -1.06 -11.24
N ARG A 230 20.21 -1.88 -10.52
CA ARG A 230 19.72 -3.18 -10.04
C ARG A 230 18.42 -3.04 -9.24
N ASN A 231 18.32 -2.04 -8.39
CA ASN A 231 17.12 -1.82 -7.59
C ASN A 231 15.91 -1.48 -8.47
N ASP A 232 16.10 -0.76 -9.55
CA ASP A 232 15.02 -0.43 -10.49
C ASP A 232 14.60 -1.66 -11.30
N THR A 233 15.56 -2.52 -11.68
CA THR A 233 15.25 -3.82 -12.29
C THR A 233 14.46 -4.71 -11.33
N ASP A 234 14.86 -4.78 -10.06
CA ASP A 234 14.10 -5.49 -9.02
C ASP A 234 12.68 -4.94 -8.82
N LYS A 235 12.48 -3.61 -8.96
CA LYS A 235 11.15 -2.99 -8.96
C LYS A 235 10.33 -3.40 -10.18
N ASN A 236 10.94 -3.41 -11.37
CA ASN A 236 10.27 -3.85 -12.60
C ASN A 236 9.80 -5.31 -12.50
N ILE A 237 10.61 -6.19 -11.92
CA ILE A 237 10.24 -7.58 -11.67
C ILE A 237 9.07 -7.68 -10.70
N ARG A 238 9.15 -6.95 -9.57
CA ARG A 238 8.05 -6.93 -8.59
C ARG A 238 6.76 -6.32 -9.17
N LYS A 239 6.90 -5.30 -10.02
CA LYS A 239 5.76 -4.72 -10.73
C LYS A 239 5.07 -5.73 -11.63
N MET A 240 5.83 -6.61 -12.29
CA MET A 240 5.30 -7.61 -13.20
C MET A 240 4.78 -8.88 -12.48
N PHE A 241 5.53 -9.42 -11.53
CA PHE A 241 5.27 -10.75 -10.94
C PHE A 241 4.80 -10.72 -9.49
N GLY A 242 4.64 -9.54 -8.92
CA GLY A 242 4.30 -9.38 -7.51
C GLY A 242 5.50 -9.42 -6.58
N THR A 243 5.25 -9.27 -5.29
CA THR A 243 6.29 -9.36 -4.25
C THR A 243 6.52 -10.81 -3.83
N MET A 244 7.64 -11.04 -3.13
CA MET A 244 7.90 -12.35 -2.52
C MET A 244 6.78 -12.78 -1.57
N ASP A 245 6.24 -11.85 -0.77
CA ASP A 245 5.13 -12.14 0.13
C ASP A 245 3.89 -12.59 -0.65
N ASP A 246 3.57 -11.91 -1.76
CA ASP A 246 2.46 -12.30 -2.63
C ASP A 246 2.64 -13.75 -3.13
N PHE A 247 3.86 -14.09 -3.59
CA PHE A 247 4.19 -15.44 -4.04
C PHE A 247 4.08 -16.49 -2.92
N LEU A 248 4.59 -16.18 -1.73
CA LEU A 248 4.53 -17.07 -0.57
C LEU A 248 3.09 -17.31 -0.07
N PHE A 249 2.23 -16.32 -0.18
CA PHE A 249 0.82 -16.45 0.24
C PHE A 249 -0.07 -17.14 -0.78
N THR A 250 0.26 -17.03 -2.08
CA THR A 250 -0.62 -17.53 -3.15
C THR A 250 -0.17 -18.85 -3.74
N SER A 251 1.13 -18.96 -3.98
CA SER A 251 1.70 -19.98 -4.86
C SER A 251 2.57 -20.99 -4.13
N MET A 252 2.94 -20.70 -2.89
CA MET A 252 3.86 -21.53 -2.13
C MET A 252 3.38 -21.81 -0.71
N ALA A 253 3.31 -23.09 -0.33
CA ALA A 253 3.14 -23.51 1.04
C ALA A 253 4.49 -23.96 1.62
N SER A 254 5.15 -23.11 2.40
CA SER A 254 6.40 -23.49 3.08
C SER A 254 6.11 -24.35 4.31
N GLN A 255 7.07 -25.20 4.69
CA GLN A 255 6.93 -26.11 5.83
C GLN A 255 6.66 -25.37 7.16
N LEU A 256 7.18 -24.15 7.32
CA LEU A 256 7.03 -23.35 8.55
C LEU A 256 6.03 -22.19 8.37
N GLY A 257 5.63 -21.88 7.14
CA GLY A 257 4.81 -20.71 6.83
C GLY A 257 3.44 -21.02 6.24
N SER A 258 3.11 -22.29 5.97
CA SER A 258 1.82 -22.67 5.33
C SER A 258 0.57 -22.29 6.15
N LEU A 259 0.73 -22.06 7.44
CA LEU A 259 -0.32 -21.60 8.34
C LEU A 259 -0.16 -20.14 8.80
N MET A 260 0.77 -19.40 8.22
CA MET A 260 1.04 -18.01 8.63
C MET A 260 -0.22 -17.16 8.59
N PHE A 261 -1.03 -17.26 7.54
CA PHE A 261 -2.29 -16.50 7.47
C PHE A 261 -3.25 -16.81 8.63
N ILE A 262 -3.30 -18.07 9.08
CA ILE A 262 -4.18 -18.50 10.18
C ILE A 262 -3.62 -18.05 11.53
N SER A 263 -2.30 -18.10 11.69
CA SER A 263 -1.61 -17.74 12.93
C SER A 263 -1.42 -16.25 13.13
N GLU A 264 -1.49 -15.46 12.04
CA GLU A 264 -1.34 -14.01 12.09
C GLU A 264 -2.49 -13.33 12.86
N GLY A 265 -2.18 -12.19 13.46
CA GLY A 265 -3.16 -11.34 14.13
C GLY A 265 -4.21 -10.76 13.16
N SER A 266 -5.34 -10.32 13.69
CA SER A 266 -6.48 -9.81 12.90
C SER A 266 -6.07 -8.68 11.94
N THR A 267 -5.20 -7.77 12.37
CA THR A 267 -4.72 -6.64 11.55
C THR A 267 -3.92 -7.14 10.35
N ARG A 268 -2.95 -8.02 10.57
CA ARG A 268 -2.11 -8.56 9.50
C ARG A 268 -2.91 -9.39 8.50
N ARG A 269 -3.89 -10.18 8.96
CA ARG A 269 -4.80 -10.91 8.07
C ARG A 269 -5.63 -9.97 7.18
N LYS A 270 -6.10 -8.84 7.73
CA LYS A 270 -6.82 -7.81 6.93
C LYS A 270 -5.93 -7.19 5.89
N GLU A 271 -4.68 -6.86 6.22
CA GLU A 271 -3.69 -6.33 5.27
C GLU A 271 -3.43 -7.32 4.11
N ILE A 272 -3.22 -8.60 4.43
CA ILE A 272 -3.01 -9.64 3.42
C ILE A 272 -4.23 -9.76 2.51
N LEU A 273 -5.44 -9.79 3.07
CA LEU A 273 -6.67 -9.82 2.28
C LEU A 273 -6.87 -8.55 1.44
N ALA A 274 -6.56 -7.39 2.01
CA ALA A 274 -6.63 -6.13 1.28
C ALA A 274 -5.68 -6.12 0.06
N LYS A 275 -4.47 -6.67 0.22
CA LYS A 275 -3.55 -6.89 -0.90
C LYS A 275 -4.16 -7.78 -1.98
N PHE A 276 -4.70 -8.93 -1.58
CA PHE A 276 -5.30 -9.90 -2.50
C PHE A 276 -6.47 -9.33 -3.29
N LEU A 277 -7.28 -8.52 -2.63
CA LEU A 277 -8.50 -7.93 -3.20
C LEU A 277 -8.24 -6.59 -3.87
N ASP A 278 -6.98 -6.19 -3.99
CA ASP A 278 -6.58 -4.88 -4.55
C ASP A 278 -7.23 -3.68 -3.83
N LEU A 279 -7.45 -3.82 -2.52
CA LEU A 279 -8.06 -2.78 -1.70
C LEU A 279 -7.05 -1.75 -1.17
N GLU A 280 -5.75 -2.00 -1.31
CA GLU A 280 -4.69 -1.08 -0.85
C GLU A 280 -4.78 0.29 -1.53
N MET A 281 -5.29 0.34 -2.75
CA MET A 281 -5.49 1.61 -3.45
C MET A 281 -6.46 2.53 -2.69
N PHE A 282 -7.51 1.97 -2.05
CA PHE A 282 -8.45 2.76 -1.24
C PHE A 282 -7.80 3.29 0.04
N GLU A 283 -6.92 2.49 0.66
CA GLU A 283 -6.14 2.93 1.83
C GLU A 283 -5.18 4.07 1.46
N ARG A 284 -4.53 4.00 0.30
CA ARG A 284 -3.68 5.07 -0.21
C ARG A 284 -4.48 6.34 -0.52
N LYS A 285 -5.63 6.22 -1.19
CA LYS A 285 -6.55 7.34 -1.43
C LYS A 285 -7.04 7.98 -0.12
N PHE A 286 -7.39 7.15 0.86
CA PHE A 286 -7.80 7.64 2.17
C PHE A 286 -6.68 8.44 2.85
N ARG A 287 -5.43 7.99 2.75
CA ARG A 287 -4.27 8.70 3.29
C ARG A 287 -4.09 10.06 2.65
N LEU A 288 -4.11 10.13 1.32
CA LEU A 288 -4.02 11.38 0.56
C LEU A 288 -5.17 12.35 0.93
N ALA A 289 -6.40 11.86 0.95
CA ALA A 289 -7.55 12.66 1.35
C ALA A 289 -7.46 13.17 2.80
N LYS A 290 -6.92 12.36 3.71
CA LYS A 290 -6.71 12.73 5.11
C LYS A 290 -5.63 13.80 5.26
N GLU A 291 -4.56 13.73 4.49
CA GLU A 291 -3.49 14.75 4.46
C GLU A 291 -4.05 16.07 3.92
N ASP A 292 -4.68 16.07 2.76
CA ASP A 292 -5.32 17.27 2.17
C ASP A 292 -6.36 17.89 3.12
N ALA A 293 -7.15 17.06 3.82
CA ALA A 293 -8.14 17.53 4.78
C ALA A 293 -7.55 18.06 6.10
N SER A 294 -6.34 17.66 6.46
CA SER A 294 -5.68 18.08 7.71
C SER A 294 -5.43 19.58 7.73
N ASP A 295 -4.92 20.13 6.63
CA ASP A 295 -4.63 21.55 6.50
C ASP A 295 -5.90 22.39 6.55
N LEU A 296 -6.95 21.94 5.84
CA LEU A 296 -8.25 22.60 5.83
C LEU A 296 -8.89 22.58 7.23
N ARG A 297 -8.81 21.45 7.95
CA ARG A 297 -9.30 21.37 9.34
C ARG A 297 -8.53 22.31 10.28
N GLY A 298 -7.21 22.42 10.08
CA GLY A 298 -6.39 23.37 10.84
C GLY A 298 -6.78 24.83 10.60
N MET A 299 -7.10 25.19 9.36
CA MET A 299 -7.60 26.52 9.00
C MET A 299 -8.99 26.77 9.60
N LEU A 300 -9.93 25.83 9.45
CA LEU A 300 -11.28 25.94 10.04
C LEU A 300 -11.22 26.12 11.56
N LYS A 301 -10.41 25.32 12.25
CA LYS A 301 -10.26 25.44 13.70
C LYS A 301 -9.70 26.81 14.14
N ARG A 302 -8.84 27.43 13.32
CA ARG A 302 -8.34 28.80 13.58
C ARG A 302 -9.45 29.83 13.36
N LEU A 303 -10.28 29.64 12.34
CA LEU A 303 -11.38 30.52 12.05
C LEU A 303 -12.48 30.40 13.11
N GLU A 304 -12.86 29.19 13.52
CA GLU A 304 -13.84 28.93 14.58
C GLU A 304 -13.39 29.46 15.96
N GLY A 305 -12.09 29.47 16.22
CA GLY A 305 -11.53 30.03 17.48
C GLY A 305 -11.32 31.54 17.47
N THR A 306 -11.70 32.24 16.42
CA THR A 306 -11.60 33.70 16.33
C THR A 306 -13.01 34.25 16.46
N GLU A 307 -13.31 34.87 17.61
CA GLU A 307 -14.58 35.56 17.84
C GLU A 307 -14.61 36.82 16.97
N TYR A 308 -15.01 36.67 15.73
CA TYR A 308 -15.08 37.75 14.75
C TYR A 308 -16.15 38.77 15.11
N ASP A 309 -17.24 38.34 15.75
CA ASP A 309 -18.34 39.23 16.16
C ASP A 309 -17.87 40.23 17.22
N GLU A 310 -17.13 39.82 18.24
CA GLU A 310 -16.52 40.72 19.24
C GLU A 310 -15.54 41.70 18.59
N LYS A 311 -14.73 41.28 17.65
CA LYS A 311 -13.82 42.16 16.91
C LYS A 311 -14.55 43.17 16.04
N ILE A 312 -15.65 42.75 15.42
CA ILE A 312 -16.49 43.64 14.62
C ILE A 312 -17.10 44.70 15.51
N GLU A 313 -17.66 44.36 16.70
CA GLU A 313 -18.19 45.31 17.66
C GLU A 313 -17.10 46.29 18.15
N GLU A 314 -15.92 45.81 18.53
CA GLU A 314 -14.81 46.67 18.94
C GLU A 314 -14.37 47.65 17.84
N ILE A 315 -14.34 47.21 16.58
CA ILE A 315 -13.99 48.07 15.45
C ILE A 315 -15.12 49.08 15.16
N GLN A 316 -16.39 48.71 15.31
CA GLN A 316 -17.53 49.59 15.15
C GLN A 316 -17.56 50.67 16.22
N GLU A 317 -17.28 50.35 17.48
CA GLU A 317 -17.14 51.33 18.56
C GLU A 317 -16.04 52.37 18.27
N LYS A 318 -14.85 51.89 17.87
CA LYS A 318 -13.75 52.78 17.49
C LYS A 318 -14.07 53.67 16.28
N LEU A 319 -14.83 53.17 15.37
CA LEU A 319 -15.25 53.92 14.18
C LEU A 319 -16.21 55.02 14.53
N THR A 320 -17.18 54.76 15.44
CA THR A 320 -18.11 55.76 15.98
C THR A 320 -17.40 56.81 16.83
N GLU A 321 -16.39 56.46 17.62
CA GLU A 321 -15.59 57.42 18.34
C GLU A 321 -14.83 58.36 17.39
N ILE A 322 -14.15 57.81 16.38
CA ILE A 322 -13.41 58.62 15.41
C ILE A 322 -14.35 59.51 14.59
N GLU A 323 -15.53 59.07 14.18
CA GLU A 323 -16.54 59.87 13.48
C GLU A 323 -17.01 61.06 14.35
N ASN A 324 -17.22 60.84 15.66
CA ASN A 324 -17.59 61.89 16.59
C ASN A 324 -16.48 62.92 16.81
N GLU A 325 -15.23 62.44 16.96
CA GLU A 325 -14.07 63.35 17.07
C GLU A 325 -13.86 64.15 15.78
N THR A 326 -14.01 63.54 14.63
CA THR A 326 -13.91 64.22 13.33
C THR A 326 -14.95 65.32 13.22
N LYS A 327 -16.21 65.02 13.57
CA LYS A 327 -17.30 66.01 13.58
C LYS A 327 -17.04 67.17 14.51
N ASN A 328 -16.56 66.92 15.73
CA ASN A 328 -16.18 67.95 16.69
C ASN A 328 -15.04 68.84 16.20
N GLN A 329 -14.06 68.27 15.50
CA GLN A 329 -12.98 69.03 14.90
C GLN A 329 -13.46 69.86 13.71
N GLU A 330 -14.38 69.32 12.86
CA GLU A 330 -14.98 70.10 11.78
C GLU A 330 -15.79 71.27 12.29
N ASP A 331 -16.59 71.08 13.36
CA ASP A 331 -17.38 72.16 13.97
C ASP A 331 -16.47 73.23 14.60
N SER A 332 -15.38 72.81 15.24
CA SER A 332 -14.36 73.72 15.75
C SER A 332 -13.66 74.52 14.62
N CYS A 333 -13.35 73.87 13.54
CA CYS A 333 -12.76 74.52 12.36
C CYS A 333 -13.75 75.53 11.76
N ARG A 334 -15.05 75.23 11.67
CA ARG A 334 -16.07 76.17 11.21
C ARG A 334 -16.19 77.37 12.10
N GLU A 335 -16.20 77.20 13.42
CA GLU A 335 -16.22 78.31 14.40
C GLU A 335 -14.99 79.23 14.28
N ILE A 336 -13.78 78.60 14.14
CA ILE A 336 -12.55 79.39 13.96
C ILE A 336 -12.57 80.14 12.66
N THR A 337 -13.03 79.48 11.54
CA THR A 337 -13.16 80.13 10.25
C THR A 337 -14.10 81.32 10.30
N GLY A 338 -15.28 81.16 10.96
CA GLY A 338 -16.23 82.28 11.15
C GLY A 338 -15.60 83.43 11.97
N LYS A 339 -14.81 83.14 13.01
CA LYS A 339 -14.11 84.18 13.77
C LYS A 339 -13.04 84.90 12.93
N ILE A 340 -12.37 84.16 12.05
CA ILE A 340 -11.38 84.74 11.11
C ILE A 340 -12.09 85.71 10.11
N GLU A 341 -13.21 85.29 9.58
CA GLU A 341 -14.04 86.13 8.66
C GLU A 341 -14.53 87.40 9.36
N ASP A 342 -15.05 87.30 10.62
CA ASP A 342 -15.47 88.43 11.43
C ASP A 342 -14.29 89.40 11.70
N TYR A 343 -13.08 88.87 12.03
CA TYR A 343 -11.89 89.71 12.19
C TYR A 343 -11.43 90.39 10.91
N GLN A 344 -11.56 89.70 9.76
CA GLN A 344 -11.20 90.26 8.46
C GLN A 344 -12.12 91.42 8.05
N ILE A 345 -13.43 91.33 8.37
CA ILE A 345 -14.40 92.37 8.15
C ILE A 345 -14.05 93.60 9.04
N ASN A 346 -13.77 93.39 10.33
CA ASN A 346 -13.45 94.44 11.27
C ASN A 346 -12.10 95.16 11.03
N VAL A 347 -11.22 94.60 10.24
CA VAL A 347 -9.93 95.19 9.86
C VAL A 347 -9.99 95.93 8.54
N SER A 348 -11.04 95.72 7.76
CA SER A 348 -11.26 96.33 6.44
C SER A 348 -12.10 97.64 6.50
N ASP A 349 -12.73 97.95 7.69
CA ASP A 349 -13.32 99.23 8.02
C ASP A 349 -12.29 100.12 8.76
#